data_460b5e21d2cd388c5c3060b8759711c2
#
_entry.id   460b5e21d2cd388c5c3060b8759711c2
#
_cell.length_a   1.000
_cell.length_b   1.000
_cell.length_c   1.000
_cell.angle_alpha   90.00
_cell.angle_beta   90.00
_cell.angle_gamma   90.00
#
_symmetry.space_group_name_H-M   'P 1'
#
loop_
_entity.id
_entity.type
_entity.pdbx_description
1 polymer ?
#
loop_
_entity_poly.entity_id
_entity_poly.type
_entity_poly.pdbx_seq_one_letter_code
_entity_poly.pdbx_strand_id
1 'polypeptide(L)'
;DRVRDIPGYRPYFERAFPGKDPMTVDNAAKAVAAYERTLITPDSAYDRYVKGDKQAMSEQQVRGMNLFADTGCTACHSGPAFNGPAMAPGTGFFMKSPTFADNDYVNKYKLADDTGRFTVTAAEADKHMWKVPTLRNITLTAPYFHNGAVGTLDEAVRVMAGVQLNK
;
A
#
# COMPACT_ATOMS: atom_id res chain seq x y z
N ASP A 1 26.43 -3.92 -1.77
CA ASP A 1 27.65 -3.77 -2.55
C ASP A 1 27.55 -4.26 -4.00
N ARG A 2 26.70 -5.24 -4.33
CA ARG A 2 26.57 -5.77 -5.72
C ARG A 2 26.36 -4.67 -6.77
N VAL A 3 25.61 -3.61 -6.50
CA VAL A 3 25.38 -2.51 -7.44
C VAL A 3 26.66 -1.72 -7.70
N ARG A 4 27.55 -1.58 -6.70
CA ARG A 4 28.85 -0.91 -6.85
C ARG A 4 29.79 -1.68 -7.80
N ASP A 5 29.69 -2.99 -7.80
CA ASP A 5 30.56 -3.89 -8.57
C ASP A 5 30.14 -3.99 -10.04
N ILE A 6 29.00 -3.38 -10.41
CA ILE A 6 28.50 -3.32 -11.78
C ILE A 6 28.89 -1.98 -12.41
N PRO A 7 29.90 -1.94 -13.31
CA PRO A 7 30.43 -0.66 -13.85
C PRO A 7 29.38 0.21 -14.54
N GLY A 8 28.37 -0.42 -15.13
CA GLY A 8 27.31 0.29 -15.84
C GLY A 8 26.45 1.22 -14.99
N TYR A 9 26.38 1.03 -13.66
CA TYR A 9 25.59 1.91 -12.78
C TYR A 9 26.30 3.21 -12.42
N ARG A 10 27.65 3.22 -12.35
CA ARG A 10 28.41 4.38 -11.90
C ARG A 10 28.07 5.68 -12.65
N PRO A 11 28.03 5.74 -13.99
CA PRO A 11 27.72 6.97 -14.71
C PRO A 11 26.32 7.51 -14.43
N TYR A 12 25.36 6.63 -14.13
CA TYR A 12 24.00 7.04 -13.78
C TYR A 12 23.95 7.69 -12.39
N PHE A 13 24.65 7.10 -11.42
CA PHE A 13 24.73 7.65 -10.07
C PHE A 13 25.46 8.99 -10.04
N GLU A 14 26.57 9.12 -10.77
CA GLU A 14 27.34 10.37 -10.88
C GLU A 14 26.52 11.52 -11.48
N ARG A 15 25.66 11.23 -12.45
CA ARG A 15 24.75 12.24 -13.03
C ARG A 15 23.58 12.60 -12.11
N ALA A 16 23.08 11.63 -11.35
CA ALA A 16 21.88 11.83 -10.52
C ALA A 16 22.19 12.42 -9.14
N PHE A 17 23.35 12.14 -8.61
CA PHE A 17 23.72 12.49 -7.24
C PHE A 17 25.09 13.14 -7.18
N PRO A 18 25.19 14.46 -6.94
CA PRO A 18 26.47 15.14 -6.82
C PRO A 18 27.23 14.67 -5.57
N GLY A 19 28.55 14.58 -5.67
CA GLY A 19 29.43 14.24 -4.55
C GLY A 19 30.54 13.25 -4.90
N LYS A 20 31.46 13.01 -3.98
CA LYS A 20 32.65 12.15 -4.22
C LYS A 20 32.30 10.67 -4.31
N ASP A 21 31.30 10.21 -3.58
CA ASP A 21 30.82 8.81 -3.63
C ASP A 21 29.29 8.77 -3.74
N PRO A 22 28.74 8.86 -4.96
CA PRO A 22 27.30 8.89 -5.17
C PRO A 22 26.63 7.52 -5.01
N MET A 23 27.40 6.40 -5.03
CA MET A 23 26.85 5.05 -4.98
C MET A 23 26.63 4.59 -3.53
N THR A 24 25.74 5.25 -2.82
CA THR A 24 25.34 4.91 -1.46
C THR A 24 24.01 4.14 -1.46
N VAL A 25 23.72 3.40 -0.37
CA VAL A 25 22.42 2.76 -0.17
C VAL A 25 21.29 3.78 -0.16
N ASP A 26 21.52 4.95 0.46
CA ASP A 26 20.56 6.04 0.51
C ASP A 26 20.23 6.58 -0.90
N ASN A 27 21.23 6.82 -1.72
CA ASN A 27 21.02 7.27 -3.10
C ASN A 27 20.36 6.19 -3.97
N ALA A 28 20.70 4.92 -3.75
CA ALA A 28 20.01 3.81 -4.41
C ALA A 28 18.52 3.75 -4.01
N ALA A 29 18.21 3.91 -2.72
CA ALA A 29 16.83 3.98 -2.25
C ALA A 29 16.08 5.19 -2.83
N LYS A 30 16.71 6.37 -2.94
CA LYS A 30 16.14 7.55 -3.59
C LYS A 30 15.86 7.30 -5.08
N ALA A 31 16.76 6.64 -5.79
CA ALA A 31 16.57 6.31 -7.21
C ALA A 31 15.40 5.35 -7.41
N VAL A 32 15.30 4.29 -6.58
CA VAL A 32 14.17 3.35 -6.60
C VAL A 32 12.87 4.09 -6.28
N ALA A 33 12.83 4.90 -5.24
CA ALA A 33 11.64 5.68 -4.87
C ALA A 33 11.23 6.68 -5.97
N ALA A 34 12.19 7.26 -6.68
CA ALA A 34 11.89 8.13 -7.83
C ALA A 34 11.25 7.36 -8.99
N TYR A 35 11.75 6.16 -9.28
CA TYR A 35 11.15 5.28 -10.28
C TYR A 35 9.74 4.81 -9.87
N GLU A 36 9.55 4.38 -8.63
CA GLU A 36 8.24 3.95 -8.13
C GLU A 36 7.17 5.03 -8.29
N ARG A 37 7.52 6.31 -8.15
CA ARG A 37 6.59 7.43 -8.39
C ARG A 37 6.13 7.56 -9.83
N THR A 38 6.81 6.95 -10.79
CA THR A 38 6.39 6.89 -12.20
C THR A 38 5.43 5.76 -12.49
N LEU A 39 5.34 4.76 -11.57
CA LEU A 39 4.47 3.61 -11.70
C LEU A 39 3.03 3.99 -11.28
N ILE A 40 2.42 4.86 -12.05
CA ILE A 40 1.04 5.32 -11.84
C ILE A 40 0.12 4.77 -12.93
N THR A 41 -1.14 4.53 -12.56
CA THR A 41 -2.20 4.07 -13.46
C THR A 41 -3.38 5.04 -13.39
N PRO A 42 -3.29 6.21 -14.07
CA PRO A 42 -4.16 7.36 -13.79
C PRO A 42 -5.47 7.37 -14.57
N ASP A 43 -5.75 6.36 -15.40
CA ASP A 43 -6.92 6.36 -16.29
C ASP A 43 -7.80 5.12 -16.13
N SER A 44 -8.02 4.71 -14.88
CA SER A 44 -8.95 3.63 -14.57
C SER A 44 -10.41 4.06 -14.84
N ALA A 45 -11.33 3.09 -14.89
CA ALA A 45 -12.75 3.38 -14.98
C ALA A 45 -13.22 4.33 -13.86
N TYR A 46 -12.70 4.15 -12.65
CA TYR A 46 -12.95 5.05 -11.53
C TYR A 46 -12.45 6.47 -11.81
N ASP A 47 -11.23 6.63 -12.31
CA ASP A 47 -10.66 7.96 -12.58
C ASP A 47 -11.49 8.72 -13.62
N ARG A 48 -11.91 8.05 -14.68
CA ARG A 48 -12.78 8.66 -15.70
C ARG A 48 -14.15 9.01 -15.13
N TYR A 49 -14.73 8.12 -14.31
CA TYR A 49 -16.04 8.37 -13.69
C TYR A 49 -16.03 9.61 -12.79
N VAL A 50 -15.02 9.77 -11.94
CA VAL A 50 -14.93 10.94 -11.05
C VAL A 50 -14.59 12.22 -11.79
N LYS A 51 -13.93 12.12 -12.96
CA LYS A 51 -13.69 13.25 -13.88
C LYS A 51 -14.94 13.64 -14.71
N GLY A 52 -16.04 12.89 -14.60
CA GLY A 52 -17.32 13.25 -15.22
C GLY A 52 -17.85 12.27 -16.28
N ASP A 53 -17.07 11.29 -16.73
CA ASP A 53 -17.56 10.23 -17.63
C ASP A 53 -18.40 9.23 -16.85
N LYS A 54 -19.69 9.50 -16.75
CA LYS A 54 -20.63 8.68 -15.98
C LYS A 54 -20.89 7.29 -16.58
N GLN A 55 -20.41 7.02 -17.80
CA GLN A 55 -20.50 5.72 -18.45
C GLN A 55 -19.24 4.86 -18.22
N ALA A 56 -18.18 5.41 -17.64
CA ALA A 56 -16.93 4.69 -17.40
C ALA A 56 -17.06 3.54 -16.38
N MET A 57 -18.03 3.61 -15.47
CA MET A 57 -18.31 2.57 -14.48
C MET A 57 -19.71 2.00 -14.68
N SER A 58 -19.83 0.68 -14.51
CA SER A 58 -21.16 0.02 -14.46
C SER A 58 -21.90 0.42 -13.18
N GLU A 59 -23.23 0.23 -13.17
CA GLU A 59 -24.05 0.46 -11.97
C GLU A 59 -23.56 -0.37 -10.78
N GLN A 60 -23.10 -1.60 -11.00
CA GLN A 60 -22.55 -2.46 -9.94
C GLN A 60 -21.27 -1.87 -9.36
N GLN A 61 -20.39 -1.33 -10.21
CA GLN A 61 -19.16 -0.66 -9.75
C GLN A 61 -19.46 0.61 -8.97
N VAL A 62 -20.45 1.41 -9.40
CA VAL A 62 -20.90 2.60 -8.68
C VAL A 62 -21.49 2.22 -7.32
N ARG A 63 -22.32 1.18 -7.24
CA ARG A 63 -22.81 0.66 -5.95
C ARG A 63 -21.66 0.22 -5.03
N GLY A 64 -20.65 -0.48 -5.58
CA GLY A 64 -19.45 -0.88 -4.84
C GLY A 64 -18.65 0.30 -4.32
N MET A 65 -18.47 1.34 -5.14
CA MET A 65 -17.80 2.58 -4.74
C MET A 65 -18.53 3.28 -3.57
N ASN A 66 -19.85 3.38 -3.64
CA ASN A 66 -20.64 3.97 -2.56
C ASN A 66 -20.56 3.11 -1.29
N LEU A 67 -20.69 1.79 -1.41
CA LEU A 67 -20.58 0.87 -0.29
C LEU A 67 -19.18 0.96 0.38
N PHE A 68 -18.12 1.11 -0.39
CA PHE A 68 -16.76 1.31 0.11
C PHE A 68 -16.66 2.56 1.00
N ALA A 69 -17.32 3.65 0.61
CA ALA A 69 -17.40 4.87 1.41
C ALA A 69 -18.29 4.67 2.66
N ASP A 70 -19.50 4.16 2.47
CA ASP A 70 -20.52 4.03 3.53
C ASP A 70 -20.12 3.06 4.63
N THR A 71 -19.33 2.04 4.30
CA THR A 71 -18.82 1.07 5.28
C THR A 71 -17.62 1.57 6.08
N GLY A 72 -16.99 2.67 5.66
CA GLY A 72 -15.88 3.30 6.37
C GLY A 72 -14.49 2.95 5.83
N CYS A 73 -14.38 2.24 4.71
CA CYS A 73 -13.08 1.87 4.11
C CYS A 73 -12.24 3.10 3.72
N THR A 74 -12.90 4.20 3.36
CA THR A 74 -12.25 5.47 3.00
C THR A 74 -11.53 6.14 4.16
N ALA A 75 -11.79 5.76 5.42
CA ALA A 75 -11.05 6.28 6.58
C ALA A 75 -9.55 5.96 6.49
N CYS A 76 -9.22 4.77 5.97
CA CYS A 76 -7.85 4.35 5.77
C CYS A 76 -7.43 4.43 4.29
N HIS A 77 -8.33 4.13 3.37
CA HIS A 77 -8.08 4.07 1.94
C HIS A 77 -8.63 5.29 1.20
N SER A 78 -8.13 6.47 1.56
CA SER A 78 -8.44 7.74 0.91
C SER A 78 -7.36 8.16 -0.09
N GLY A 79 -7.56 9.31 -0.72
CA GLY A 79 -6.63 9.89 -1.67
C GLY A 79 -6.61 9.18 -3.04
N PRO A 80 -5.88 9.73 -4.02
CA PRO A 80 -5.91 9.24 -5.40
C PRO A 80 -5.29 7.85 -5.59
N ALA A 81 -4.46 7.41 -4.66
CA ALA A 81 -3.88 6.06 -4.65
C ALA A 81 -4.58 5.10 -3.68
N PHE A 82 -5.64 5.52 -2.97
CA PHE A 82 -6.33 4.74 -1.95
C PHE A 82 -5.39 4.17 -0.88
N ASN A 83 -4.41 4.96 -0.47
CA ASN A 83 -3.39 4.60 0.53
C ASN A 83 -3.31 5.57 1.71
N GLY A 84 -4.38 6.33 1.92
CA GLY A 84 -4.49 7.32 2.97
C GLY A 84 -4.34 8.78 2.48
N PRO A 85 -4.32 9.74 3.40
CA PRO A 85 -4.14 11.15 3.08
C PRO A 85 -2.76 11.42 2.49
N ALA A 86 -2.61 12.59 1.86
CA ALA A 86 -1.29 13.04 1.41
C ALA A 86 -0.35 13.21 2.60
N MET A 87 0.80 12.54 2.54
CA MET A 87 1.83 12.58 3.58
C MET A 87 3.08 13.29 3.07
N ALA A 88 3.87 13.84 3.98
CA ALA A 88 5.15 14.43 3.63
C ALA A 88 6.07 13.39 2.95
N PRO A 89 6.93 13.80 2.00
CA PRO A 89 7.90 12.91 1.39
C PRO A 89 8.74 12.15 2.42
N GLY A 90 8.88 10.83 2.24
CA GLY A 90 9.63 9.97 3.17
C GLY A 90 8.83 9.49 4.38
N THR A 91 7.58 9.92 4.53
CA THR A 91 6.67 9.41 5.57
C THR A 91 5.61 8.49 4.95
N GLY A 92 4.93 7.73 5.80
CA GLY A 92 3.83 6.86 5.40
C GLY A 92 2.63 7.03 6.30
N PHE A 93 1.45 6.73 5.78
CA PHE A 93 0.24 6.63 6.58
C PHE A 93 0.13 5.22 7.15
N PHE A 94 0.18 5.10 8.48
CA PHE A 94 0.17 3.82 9.19
C PHE A 94 -1.13 3.65 9.97
N MET A 95 -1.67 2.44 9.94
CA MET A 95 -2.85 2.06 10.70
C MET A 95 -2.63 0.71 11.39
N LYS A 96 -3.26 0.55 12.53
CA LYS A 96 -3.24 -0.72 13.26
C LYS A 96 -4.09 -1.75 12.52
N SER A 97 -3.55 -2.96 12.32
CA SER A 97 -4.27 -4.11 11.78
C SER A 97 -3.70 -5.41 12.36
N PRO A 98 -4.54 -6.32 12.87
CA PRO A 98 -6.00 -6.21 13.02
C PRO A 98 -6.41 -5.24 14.13
N THR A 99 -7.56 -4.55 13.97
CA THR A 99 -8.17 -3.73 15.02
C THR A 99 -8.99 -4.60 15.97
N PHE A 100 -9.73 -5.58 15.42
CA PHE A 100 -10.51 -6.57 16.16
C PHE A 100 -9.72 -7.88 16.22
N ALA A 101 -8.87 -7.99 17.24
CA ALA A 101 -7.91 -9.09 17.38
C ALA A 101 -8.55 -10.44 17.74
N ASP A 102 -9.76 -10.44 18.25
CA ASP A 102 -10.57 -11.61 18.61
C ASP A 102 -11.37 -12.18 17.43
N ASN A 103 -11.34 -11.54 16.27
CA ASN A 103 -12.01 -12.04 15.08
C ASN A 103 -11.35 -13.33 14.56
N ASP A 104 -12.15 -14.32 14.19
CA ASP A 104 -11.70 -15.66 13.75
C ASP A 104 -10.70 -15.60 12.57
N TYR A 105 -10.83 -14.62 11.69
CA TYR A 105 -9.89 -14.42 10.59
C TYR A 105 -8.46 -14.12 11.05
N VAL A 106 -8.28 -13.54 12.23
CA VAL A 106 -6.94 -13.24 12.77
C VAL A 106 -6.17 -14.54 12.98
N ASN A 107 -6.78 -15.52 13.65
CA ASN A 107 -6.18 -16.83 13.89
C ASN A 107 -6.07 -17.64 12.59
N LYS A 108 -7.16 -17.66 11.79
CA LYS A 108 -7.21 -18.41 10.52
C LYS A 108 -6.08 -18.05 9.58
N TYR A 109 -5.76 -16.77 9.48
CA TYR A 109 -4.76 -16.23 8.54
C TYR A 109 -3.47 -15.76 9.22
N LYS A 110 -3.30 -16.01 10.54
CA LYS A 110 -2.10 -15.66 11.31
C LYS A 110 -1.73 -14.17 11.17
N LEU A 111 -2.73 -13.29 11.18
CA LEU A 111 -2.52 -11.88 10.90
C LEU A 111 -1.80 -11.13 12.04
N ALA A 112 -1.75 -11.70 13.24
CA ALA A 112 -1.11 -11.10 14.40
C ALA A 112 0.26 -11.74 14.74
N ASP A 113 0.71 -12.74 13.98
CA ASP A 113 2.01 -13.40 14.23
C ASP A 113 3.20 -12.46 13.98
N ASP A 114 3.03 -11.53 13.05
CA ASP A 114 4.01 -10.46 12.79
C ASP A 114 3.57 -9.17 13.50
N THR A 115 4.49 -8.55 14.21
CA THR A 115 4.24 -7.31 14.96
C THR A 115 4.40 -6.04 14.13
N GLY A 116 4.64 -6.16 12.82
CA GLY A 116 4.68 -5.06 11.87
C GLY A 116 5.81 -4.07 12.14
N ARG A 117 5.51 -2.78 12.11
CA ARG A 117 6.49 -1.70 12.30
C ARG A 117 7.29 -1.83 13.61
N PHE A 118 6.72 -2.43 14.65
CA PHE A 118 7.41 -2.68 15.92
C PHE A 118 8.73 -3.44 15.74
N THR A 119 8.83 -4.36 14.78
CA THR A 119 10.07 -5.12 14.52
C THR A 119 11.26 -4.22 14.20
N VAL A 120 11.00 -3.01 13.71
CA VAL A 120 12.04 -2.04 13.33
C VAL A 120 12.24 -0.96 14.38
N THR A 121 11.14 -0.48 14.99
CA THR A 121 11.19 0.68 15.89
C THR A 121 11.35 0.30 17.36
N ALA A 122 10.98 -0.93 17.74
CA ALA A 122 10.86 -1.41 19.12
C ALA A 122 9.95 -0.53 20.02
N ALA A 123 9.12 0.34 19.43
CA ALA A 123 8.18 1.19 20.14
C ALA A 123 6.84 0.47 20.26
N GLU A 124 6.31 0.26 21.48
CA GLU A 124 5.02 -0.44 21.70
C GLU A 124 3.85 0.19 20.92
N ALA A 125 3.87 1.52 20.73
CA ALA A 125 2.86 2.22 19.93
C ALA A 125 2.85 1.79 18.44
N ASP A 126 3.95 1.23 17.95
CA ASP A 126 4.09 0.76 16.56
C ASP A 126 3.71 -0.73 16.38
N LYS A 127 3.29 -1.40 17.45
CA LYS A 127 2.91 -2.81 17.40
C LYS A 127 1.66 -3.02 16.54
N HIS A 128 1.79 -3.91 15.55
CA HIS A 128 0.78 -4.16 14.52
C HIS A 128 0.39 -2.91 13.70
N MET A 129 1.27 -1.92 13.64
CA MET A 129 1.12 -0.80 12.73
C MET A 129 1.67 -1.15 11.35
N TRP A 130 0.86 -0.93 10.32
CA TRP A 130 1.17 -1.21 8.92
C TRP A 130 0.99 0.04 8.08
N LYS A 131 1.89 0.26 7.14
CA LYS A 131 1.68 1.28 6.11
C LYS A 131 0.48 0.87 5.27
N VAL A 132 -0.50 1.76 5.15
CA VAL A 132 -1.69 1.50 4.32
C VAL A 132 -1.25 1.39 2.86
N PRO A 133 -1.48 0.23 2.21
CA PRO A 133 -1.09 0.02 0.82
C PRO A 133 -2.06 0.71 -0.13
N THR A 134 -1.61 0.97 -1.35
CA THR A 134 -2.50 1.36 -2.44
C THR A 134 -3.48 0.24 -2.77
N LEU A 135 -4.72 0.62 -3.15
CA LEU A 135 -5.69 -0.34 -3.69
C LEU A 135 -5.76 -0.31 -5.22
N ARG A 136 -4.87 0.43 -5.89
CA ARG A 136 -4.81 0.41 -7.35
C ARG A 136 -4.26 -0.92 -7.85
N ASN A 137 -4.91 -1.49 -8.87
CA ASN A 137 -4.53 -2.74 -9.53
C ASN A 137 -4.49 -3.98 -8.63
N ILE A 138 -5.11 -3.95 -7.46
CA ILE A 138 -5.05 -5.07 -6.51
C ILE A 138 -5.61 -6.39 -7.05
N THR A 139 -6.44 -6.36 -8.08
CA THR A 139 -6.92 -7.58 -8.77
C THR A 139 -5.80 -8.40 -9.41
N LEU A 140 -4.63 -7.78 -9.64
CA LEU A 140 -3.47 -8.39 -10.30
C LEU A 140 -2.37 -8.81 -9.32
N THR A 141 -2.52 -8.52 -8.02
CA THR A 141 -1.44 -8.63 -7.04
C THR A 141 -1.70 -9.63 -5.91
N ALA A 142 -2.51 -10.64 -6.17
CA ALA A 142 -2.65 -11.77 -5.24
C ALA A 142 -1.28 -12.48 -5.05
N PRO A 143 -1.01 -13.06 -3.87
CA PRO A 143 -1.86 -13.15 -2.67
C PRO A 143 -1.86 -11.85 -1.83
N TYR A 144 -2.83 -11.74 -0.91
CA TYR A 144 -3.10 -10.53 -0.15
C TYR A 144 -2.60 -10.62 1.30
N PHE A 145 -2.53 -9.46 1.96
CA PHE A 145 -1.95 -9.17 3.28
C PHE A 145 -0.42 -9.30 3.31
N HIS A 146 0.19 -8.82 4.40
CA HIS A 146 1.63 -8.79 4.59
C HIS A 146 2.30 -10.18 4.55
N ASN A 147 1.55 -11.21 4.92
CA ASN A 147 2.02 -12.60 4.95
C ASN A 147 1.57 -13.43 3.72
N GLY A 148 0.81 -12.84 2.80
CA GLY A 148 0.30 -13.53 1.61
C GLY A 148 -0.70 -14.66 1.90
N ALA A 149 -1.33 -14.67 3.08
CA ALA A 149 -2.17 -15.78 3.53
C ALA A 149 -3.52 -15.89 2.81
N VAL A 150 -3.96 -14.86 2.08
CA VAL A 150 -5.27 -14.79 1.44
C VAL A 150 -5.12 -14.74 -0.08
N GLY A 151 -5.63 -15.77 -0.76
CA GLY A 151 -5.42 -15.98 -2.19
C GLY A 151 -6.39 -15.24 -3.10
N THR A 152 -7.54 -14.77 -2.62
CA THR A 152 -8.56 -14.12 -3.44
C THR A 152 -8.94 -12.74 -2.91
N LEU A 153 -9.31 -11.83 -3.82
CA LEU A 153 -9.74 -10.48 -3.46
C LEU A 153 -11.04 -10.49 -2.67
N ASP A 154 -11.98 -11.35 -3.01
CA ASP A 154 -13.25 -11.48 -2.28
C ASP A 154 -13.02 -11.84 -0.81
N GLU A 155 -12.14 -12.81 -0.56
CA GLU A 155 -11.80 -13.20 0.80
C GLU A 155 -11.02 -12.08 1.51
N ALA A 156 -10.12 -11.37 0.81
CA ALA A 156 -9.40 -10.23 1.38
C ALA A 156 -10.36 -9.11 1.84
N VAL A 157 -11.40 -8.82 1.06
CA VAL A 157 -12.44 -7.85 1.44
C VAL A 157 -13.21 -8.33 2.67
N ARG A 158 -13.60 -9.63 2.75
CA ARG A 158 -14.29 -10.20 3.92
C ARG A 158 -13.42 -10.14 5.17
N VAL A 159 -12.15 -10.52 5.03
CA VAL A 159 -11.18 -10.43 6.13
C VAL A 159 -11.05 -8.99 6.63
N MET A 160 -10.85 -8.02 5.73
CA MET A 160 -10.76 -6.61 6.11
C MET A 160 -12.04 -6.10 6.79
N ALA A 161 -13.22 -6.48 6.29
CA ALA A 161 -14.48 -6.13 6.93
C ALA A 161 -14.57 -6.68 8.37
N GLY A 162 -14.16 -7.93 8.58
CA GLY A 162 -14.13 -8.56 9.90
C GLY A 162 -13.10 -7.92 10.83
N VAL A 163 -11.83 -7.90 10.42
CA VAL A 163 -10.71 -7.53 11.32
C VAL A 163 -10.55 -6.03 11.54
N GLN A 164 -11.09 -5.18 10.65
CA GLN A 164 -10.97 -3.71 10.75
C GLN A 164 -12.28 -3.02 11.12
N LEU A 165 -13.43 -3.56 10.74
CA LEU A 165 -14.72 -2.90 10.87
C LEU A 165 -15.73 -3.70 11.74
N ASN A 166 -15.40 -4.91 12.14
CA ASN A 166 -16.26 -5.85 12.87
C ASN A 166 -17.62 -6.09 12.14
N LYS A 167 -17.55 -6.32 10.82
CA LYS A 167 -18.72 -6.51 9.93
C LYS A 167 -18.66 -7.84 9.20
#